data_74006e77db5bb594af9d933246e2812b
#
_entry.id   74006e77db5bb594af9d933246e2812b
#
_cell.length_a   1.000
_cell.length_b   1.000
_cell.length_c   1.000
_cell.angle_alpha   90.00
_cell.angle_beta   90.00
_cell.angle_gamma   90.00
#
_symmetry.space_group_name_H-M   'P 1'
#
loop_
_entity.id
_entity.type
_entity.pdbx_description
1 polymer ?
#
loop_
_entity_poly.entity_id
_entity_poly.type
_entity_poly.pdbx_seq_one_letter_code
_entity_poly.pdbx_strand_id
1 'polypeptide(L)'
;MNTEKLETLLGFYKQYKALSEYTDKKYKLSLNDLAVLDLTMKHCKDEKVLMQSFLKTAMDELDLSRTKLLVSIRRLIEKERLSKVRSSKDERKIYIYLNDDDISKFNALFEDVEQFLNI
;
A
#
# COMPACT_ATOMS: atom_id res chain seq x y z
N MET A 1 11.01 -24.54 22.42
CA MET A 1 11.56 -23.55 21.48
C MET A 1 12.94 -23.14 21.97
N ASN A 2 13.92 -23.12 21.09
CA ASN A 2 15.25 -22.72 21.51
C ASN A 2 15.40 -21.18 21.50
N THR A 3 16.40 -20.68 22.18
CA THR A 3 16.64 -19.25 22.38
C THR A 3 16.90 -18.52 21.06
N GLU A 4 17.60 -19.14 20.10
CA GLU A 4 17.88 -18.56 18.78
C GLU A 4 16.62 -18.21 18.00
N LYS A 5 15.64 -19.13 17.97
CA LYS A 5 14.37 -18.92 17.28
C LYS A 5 13.58 -17.79 17.91
N LEU A 6 13.60 -17.71 19.22
CA LEU A 6 12.94 -16.65 19.96
C LEU A 6 13.58 -15.29 19.68
N GLU A 7 14.91 -15.23 19.66
CA GLU A 7 15.65 -14.00 19.31
C GLU A 7 15.34 -13.55 17.89
N THR A 8 15.24 -14.50 16.94
CA THR A 8 14.88 -14.19 15.56
C THR A 8 13.48 -13.58 15.47
N LEU A 9 12.52 -14.16 16.19
CA LEU A 9 11.14 -13.63 16.25
C LEU A 9 11.11 -12.20 16.82
N LEU A 10 11.86 -11.97 17.90
CA LEU A 10 11.95 -10.64 18.49
C LEU A 10 12.61 -9.64 17.54
N GLY A 11 13.59 -10.08 16.75
CA GLY A 11 14.22 -9.27 15.73
C GLY A 11 13.22 -8.80 14.67
N PHE A 12 12.40 -9.71 14.16
CA PHE A 12 11.33 -9.36 13.20
C PHE A 12 10.32 -8.40 13.82
N TYR A 13 9.92 -8.65 15.05
CA TYR A 13 8.98 -7.77 15.75
C TYR A 13 9.53 -6.34 15.87
N LYS A 14 10.77 -6.21 16.31
CA LYS A 14 11.42 -4.90 16.47
C LYS A 14 11.55 -4.17 15.13
N GLN A 15 11.93 -4.89 14.08
CA GLN A 15 12.07 -4.32 12.74
C GLN A 15 10.72 -3.85 12.20
N TYR A 16 9.68 -4.66 12.34
CA TYR A 16 8.32 -4.32 11.98
C TYR A 16 7.85 -3.05 12.68
N LYS A 17 8.04 -3.00 13.99
CA LYS A 17 7.64 -1.87 14.82
C LYS A 17 8.39 -0.59 14.43
N ALA A 18 9.70 -0.70 14.24
CA ALA A 18 10.53 0.43 13.84
C ALA A 18 10.13 0.98 12.47
N LEU A 19 9.87 0.10 11.51
CA LEU A 19 9.40 0.51 10.18
C LEU A 19 8.04 1.18 10.26
N SER A 20 7.11 0.60 11.03
CA SER A 20 5.77 1.17 11.21
C SER A 20 5.82 2.59 11.78
N GLU A 21 6.66 2.82 12.78
CA GLU A 21 6.85 4.16 13.37
C GLU A 21 7.49 5.13 12.37
N TYR A 22 8.47 4.66 11.60
CA TYR A 22 9.17 5.47 10.61
C TYR A 22 8.24 5.95 9.51
N THR A 23 7.46 5.05 8.94
CA THR A 23 6.52 5.39 7.85
C THR A 23 5.37 6.25 8.35
N ASP A 24 4.91 6.03 9.57
CA ASP A 24 3.88 6.87 10.17
C ASP A 24 4.39 8.30 10.39
N LYS A 25 5.57 8.46 10.94
CA LYS A 25 6.16 9.79 11.20
C LYS A 25 6.45 10.55 9.92
N LYS A 26 7.11 9.89 8.98
CA LYS A 26 7.60 10.57 7.76
C LYS A 26 6.51 10.78 6.72
N TYR A 27 5.66 9.78 6.51
CA TYR A 27 4.70 9.78 5.41
C TYR A 27 3.24 9.81 5.85
N LYS A 28 2.97 9.58 7.13
CA LYS A 28 1.60 9.40 7.65
C LYS A 28 0.91 8.22 6.98
N LEU A 29 1.67 7.16 6.73
CA LEU A 29 1.19 5.93 6.12
C LEU A 29 1.43 4.75 7.05
N SER A 30 0.45 3.85 7.12
CA SER A 30 0.58 2.58 7.84
C SER A 30 1.24 1.52 6.95
N LEU A 31 1.64 0.39 7.54
CA LEU A 31 2.17 -0.72 6.75
C LEU A 31 1.09 -1.32 5.84
N ASN A 32 -0.19 -1.31 6.26
CA ASN A 32 -1.28 -1.70 5.38
C ASN A 32 -1.34 -0.79 4.14
N ASP A 33 -1.15 0.51 4.33
CA ASP A 33 -1.13 1.47 3.22
C ASP A 33 -0.01 1.14 2.23
N LEU A 34 1.18 0.78 2.74
CA LEU A 34 2.32 0.40 1.89
C LEU A 34 2.02 -0.88 1.10
N ALA A 35 1.41 -1.87 1.75
CA ALA A 35 1.04 -3.11 1.08
C ALA A 35 0.00 -2.87 -0.02
N VAL A 36 -1.01 -2.05 0.25
CA VAL A 36 -2.02 -1.68 -0.74
C VAL A 36 -1.38 -0.91 -1.89
N LEU A 37 -0.49 0.02 -1.60
CA LEU A 37 0.20 0.80 -2.62
C LEU A 37 1.06 -0.09 -3.53
N ASP A 38 1.79 -1.04 -2.95
CA ASP A 38 2.56 -2.02 -3.73
C ASP A 38 1.65 -2.82 -4.67
N LEU A 39 0.49 -3.22 -4.19
CA LEU A 39 -0.47 -3.96 -4.99
C LEU A 39 -1.06 -3.11 -6.11
N THR A 40 -1.30 -1.80 -5.87
CA THR A 40 -1.73 -0.90 -6.93
C THR A 40 -0.67 -0.75 -8.01
N MET A 41 0.61 -0.75 -7.63
CA MET A 41 1.70 -0.69 -8.60
C MET A 41 1.72 -1.92 -9.50
N LYS A 42 1.40 -3.09 -8.96
CA LYS A 42 1.34 -4.33 -9.73
C LYS A 42 0.16 -4.38 -10.71
N HIS A 43 -0.99 -3.83 -10.33
CA HIS A 43 -2.24 -4.00 -11.07
C HIS A 43 -2.72 -2.75 -11.80
N CYS A 44 -2.34 -1.56 -11.35
CA CYS A 44 -2.91 -0.29 -11.82
C CYS A 44 -1.91 0.63 -12.50
N LYS A 45 -0.67 0.18 -12.68
CA LYS A 45 0.39 1.00 -13.28
C LYS A 45 0.15 1.30 -14.76
N ASP A 46 -0.24 0.28 -15.51
CA ASP A 46 -0.34 0.38 -16.97
C ASP A 46 -1.76 0.57 -17.47
N GLU A 47 -2.75 0.39 -16.61
CA GLU A 47 -4.15 0.55 -16.99
C GLU A 47 -5.01 0.93 -15.80
N LYS A 48 -6.15 1.54 -16.07
CA LYS A 48 -7.15 1.84 -15.07
C LYS A 48 -7.87 0.56 -14.68
N VAL A 49 -8.04 0.33 -13.39
CA VAL A 49 -8.68 -0.87 -12.85
C VAL A 49 -9.94 -0.46 -12.08
N LEU A 50 -11.03 -1.17 -12.32
CA LEU A 50 -12.28 -0.93 -11.61
C LEU A 50 -12.07 -1.16 -10.11
N MET A 51 -12.47 -0.20 -9.29
CA MET A 51 -12.29 -0.24 -7.82
C MET A 51 -12.80 -1.56 -7.24
N GLN A 52 -13.99 -2.01 -7.65
CA GLN A 52 -14.57 -3.25 -7.12
C GLN A 52 -13.73 -4.48 -7.45
N SER A 53 -13.15 -4.52 -8.65
CA SER A 53 -12.27 -5.62 -9.05
C SER A 53 -10.97 -5.60 -8.25
N PHE A 54 -10.40 -4.41 -8.05
CA PHE A 54 -9.20 -4.27 -7.24
C PHE A 54 -9.44 -4.72 -5.80
N LEU A 55 -10.56 -4.29 -5.19
CA LEU A 55 -10.90 -4.68 -3.82
C LEU A 55 -10.95 -6.19 -3.65
N LYS A 56 -11.57 -6.89 -4.63
CA LYS A 56 -11.68 -8.33 -4.61
C LYS A 56 -10.31 -9.01 -4.62
N THR A 57 -9.44 -8.57 -5.53
CA THR A 57 -8.08 -9.08 -5.64
C THR A 57 -7.28 -8.80 -4.37
N ALA A 58 -7.38 -7.59 -3.85
CA ALA A 58 -6.62 -7.17 -2.68
C ALA A 58 -7.07 -7.90 -1.40
N MET A 59 -8.35 -8.17 -1.25
CA MET A 59 -8.86 -8.96 -0.11
C MET A 59 -8.23 -10.34 -0.09
N ASP A 60 -8.10 -10.97 -1.25
CA ASP A 60 -7.49 -12.30 -1.35
C ASP A 60 -5.98 -12.24 -1.11
N GLU A 61 -5.27 -11.32 -1.77
CA GLU A 61 -3.80 -11.27 -1.71
C GLU A 61 -3.25 -10.77 -0.38
N LEU A 62 -3.95 -9.82 0.25
CA LEU A 62 -3.46 -9.18 1.48
C LEU A 62 -4.16 -9.70 2.75
N ASP A 63 -5.17 -10.54 2.59
CA ASP A 63 -5.98 -11.04 3.72
C ASP A 63 -6.48 -9.90 4.61
N LEU A 64 -6.94 -8.83 3.98
CA LEU A 64 -7.50 -7.66 4.65
C LEU A 64 -9.00 -7.58 4.37
N SER A 65 -9.74 -7.07 5.33
CA SER A 65 -11.17 -6.83 5.15
C SER A 65 -11.41 -5.70 4.13
N ARG A 66 -12.59 -5.69 3.52
CA ARG A 66 -13.00 -4.63 2.61
C ARG A 66 -12.89 -3.24 3.29
N THR A 67 -13.32 -3.16 4.55
CA THR A 67 -13.29 -1.91 5.32
C THR A 67 -11.87 -1.38 5.48
N LYS A 68 -10.93 -2.24 5.86
CA LYS A 68 -9.52 -1.86 6.02
C LYS A 68 -8.90 -1.42 4.70
N LEU A 69 -9.23 -2.12 3.61
CA LEU A 69 -8.76 -1.76 2.27
C LEU A 69 -9.29 -0.40 1.84
N LEU A 70 -10.56 -0.13 2.06
CA LEU A 70 -11.15 1.18 1.71
C LEU A 70 -10.53 2.32 2.50
N VAL A 71 -10.21 2.09 3.77
CA VAL A 71 -9.50 3.10 4.59
C VAL A 71 -8.14 3.42 3.97
N SER A 72 -7.38 2.41 3.61
CA SER A 72 -6.06 2.59 2.98
C SER A 72 -6.17 3.29 1.62
N ILE A 73 -7.09 2.85 0.77
CA ILE A 73 -7.28 3.44 -0.56
C ILE A 73 -7.65 4.92 -0.45
N ARG A 74 -8.57 5.28 0.44
CA ARG A 74 -8.96 6.68 0.67
C ARG A 74 -7.78 7.52 1.13
N ARG A 75 -6.99 6.99 2.07
CA ARG A 75 -5.80 7.69 2.56
C ARG A 75 -4.78 7.92 1.45
N LEU A 76 -4.53 6.92 0.63
CA LEU A 76 -3.59 7.03 -0.49
C LEU A 76 -4.05 8.07 -1.51
N ILE A 77 -5.35 8.14 -1.79
CA ILE A 77 -5.92 9.14 -2.68
C ILE A 77 -5.82 10.54 -2.06
N GLU A 78 -6.16 10.68 -0.79
CA GLU A 78 -6.06 11.98 -0.08
C GLU A 78 -4.63 12.50 -0.05
N LYS A 79 -3.65 11.61 0.05
CA LYS A 79 -2.23 11.96 0.07
C LYS A 79 -1.63 12.08 -1.32
N GLU A 80 -2.46 12.02 -2.35
CA GLU A 80 -2.03 12.16 -3.74
C GLU A 80 -0.98 11.12 -4.15
N ARG A 81 -1.19 9.87 -3.69
CA ARG A 81 -0.32 8.73 -4.04
C ARG A 81 -1.03 7.72 -4.93
N LEU A 82 -2.32 7.87 -5.10
CA LEU A 82 -3.16 7.02 -5.93
C LEU A 82 -4.22 7.90 -6.55
N SER A 83 -4.54 7.66 -7.81
CA SER A 83 -5.50 8.47 -8.57
C SER A 83 -6.77 7.69 -8.83
N LYS A 84 -7.89 8.40 -8.94
CA LYS A 84 -9.18 7.81 -9.26
C LYS A 84 -9.90 8.64 -10.32
N VAL A 85 -10.78 7.99 -11.06
CA VAL A 85 -11.65 8.64 -12.03
C VAL A 85 -12.99 7.91 -12.08
N ARG A 86 -14.09 8.68 -12.17
CA ARG A 86 -15.40 8.11 -12.42
C ARG A 86 -15.58 7.82 -13.90
N SER A 87 -16.30 6.74 -14.20
CA SER A 87 -16.67 6.45 -15.56
C SER A 87 -17.60 7.56 -16.11
N SER A 88 -17.34 8.03 -17.31
CA SER A 88 -18.22 8.98 -18.00
C SER A 88 -19.55 8.34 -18.41
N LYS A 89 -19.58 7.02 -18.52
CA LYS A 89 -20.78 6.28 -18.94
C LYS A 89 -21.64 5.81 -17.77
N ASP A 90 -21.03 5.54 -16.62
CA ASP A 90 -21.72 5.09 -15.42
C ASP A 90 -21.03 5.66 -14.19
N GLU A 91 -21.60 6.70 -13.62
CA GLU A 91 -21.03 7.42 -12.48
C GLU A 91 -20.86 6.56 -11.22
N ARG A 92 -21.51 5.40 -11.17
CA ARG A 92 -21.35 4.45 -10.06
C ARG A 92 -20.04 3.68 -10.13
N LYS A 93 -19.40 3.66 -11.31
CA LYS A 93 -18.14 2.96 -11.53
C LYS A 93 -16.97 3.90 -11.33
N ILE A 94 -16.08 3.54 -10.42
CA ILE A 94 -14.85 4.28 -10.11
C ILE A 94 -13.67 3.40 -10.52
N TYR A 95 -12.74 3.99 -11.24
CA TYR A 95 -11.48 3.35 -11.60
C TYR A 95 -10.34 3.96 -10.81
N ILE A 96 -9.36 3.13 -10.46
CA ILE A 96 -8.12 3.60 -9.84
C ILE A 96 -6.96 3.36 -10.79
N TYR A 97 -5.96 4.19 -10.69
CA TYR A 97 -4.77 4.12 -11.54
C TYR A 97 -3.63 4.90 -10.90
N LEU A 98 -2.43 4.72 -11.45
CA LEU A 98 -1.26 5.48 -11.03
C LEU A 98 -0.82 6.36 -12.19
N ASN A 99 -0.82 7.67 -11.98
CA ASN A 99 -0.26 8.60 -12.96
C ASN A 99 1.27 8.66 -12.80
N ASP A 100 1.96 9.40 -13.67
CA ASP A 100 3.42 9.48 -13.65
C ASP A 100 3.96 10.02 -12.33
N ASP A 101 3.27 11.00 -11.73
CA ASP A 101 3.65 11.55 -10.43
C ASP A 101 3.48 10.51 -9.32
N ASP A 102 2.38 9.76 -9.34
CA ASP A 102 2.14 8.67 -8.38
C ASP A 102 3.25 7.62 -8.45
N ILE A 103 3.65 7.24 -9.66
CA ILE A 103 4.72 6.26 -9.89
C ILE A 103 6.06 6.79 -9.36
N SER A 104 6.36 8.05 -9.63
CA SER A 104 7.59 8.68 -9.13
C SER A 104 7.64 8.69 -7.61
N LYS A 105 6.53 9.04 -6.95
CA LYS A 105 6.43 9.02 -5.50
C LYS A 105 6.55 7.60 -4.93
N PHE A 106 5.95 6.62 -5.62
CA PHE A 106 6.08 5.21 -5.24
C PHE A 106 7.55 4.78 -5.22
N ASN A 107 8.26 5.07 -6.29
CA ASN A 107 9.67 4.68 -6.39
C ASN A 107 10.52 5.31 -5.29
N ALA A 108 10.31 6.59 -5.00
CA ALA A 108 11.03 7.30 -3.95
C ALA A 108 10.70 6.73 -2.56
N LEU A 109 9.44 6.43 -2.31
CA LEU A 109 8.99 5.87 -1.02
C LEU A 109 9.61 4.50 -0.78
N PHE A 110 9.53 3.60 -1.76
CA PHE A 110 10.03 2.23 -1.58
C PHE A 110 11.55 2.17 -1.57
N GLU A 111 12.22 3.05 -2.27
CA GLU A 111 13.67 3.20 -2.15
C GLU A 111 14.06 3.59 -0.72
N ASP A 112 13.35 4.53 -0.12
CA ASP A 112 13.56 4.95 1.26
C ASP A 112 13.29 3.79 2.24
N VAL A 113 12.23 3.02 2.03
CA VAL A 113 11.91 1.83 2.84
C VAL A 113 13.03 0.80 2.75
N GLU A 114 13.52 0.53 1.54
CA GLU A 114 14.63 -0.41 1.33
C GLU A 114 15.88 0.04 2.09
N GLN A 115 16.22 1.32 2.01
CA GLN A 115 17.36 1.89 2.75
C GLN A 115 17.16 1.76 4.25
N PHE A 116 15.97 2.05 4.75
CA PHE A 116 15.64 1.91 6.17
C PHE A 116 15.82 0.47 6.64
N LEU A 117 15.36 -0.49 5.84
CA LEU A 117 15.49 -1.92 6.15
C LEU A 117 16.91 -2.47 5.87
N ASN A 118 17.73 -1.70 5.21
CA ASN A 118 19.11 -2.08 4.85
C ASN A 118 19.15 -3.32 3.95
N ILE A 119 18.29 -3.32 2.94
CA ILE A 119 18.20 -4.42 1.97
C ILE A 119 18.49 -3.92 0.55
#